data_51d34d68877fe2c5eba762bf8118c989
#
_entry.id   51d34d68877fe2c5eba762bf8118c989
#
_cell.length_a   1.000
_cell.length_b   1.000
_cell.length_c   1.000
_cell.angle_alpha   90.00
_cell.angle_beta   90.00
_cell.angle_gamma   90.00
#
_symmetry.space_group_name_H-M   'P 1'
#
loop_
_entity.id
_entity.type
_entity.pdbx_description
1 polymer ?
#
loop_
_entity_poly.entity_id
_entity_poly.type
_entity_poly.pdbx_seq_one_letter_code
_entity_poly.pdbx_strand_id
1 'polypeptide(L)'
;MKTGVATSRTDRLASKYLRLAKYAVVSPMIGLIVRYSSFLDGTNGAPPATLNYGADGDFIKQGDTIVAAIGRDVPLDETTRVLDIGCGIGRIATAFARQNRIGLYRGFDVVRYGILWCRKAIRDPRYRFDYANIRNDFYNPFGAVEPEDYTFPYEDRSFDLAVAISVFTHLPESQTRRYFAEAMRCLDTGGRAYFTTFLAENRQPGARFALAHSIGEALVERLEEPDLAVGYSRAFWERLAAEHDAVIETVHDGSWSGRKGLRDFQDVLIFRKTG
;
A
#
# COMPACT_ATOMS: atom_id res chain seq x y z
N MET A 1 -21.63 18.88 -13.37
CA MET A 1 -22.50 18.21 -12.41
C MET A 1 -22.71 16.77 -12.86
N LYS A 2 -21.99 15.80 -12.28
CA LYS A 2 -22.35 14.37 -12.41
C LYS A 2 -23.02 13.99 -11.10
N THR A 3 -24.34 13.85 -11.16
CA THR A 3 -25.20 13.37 -10.09
C THR A 3 -24.72 11.97 -9.70
N GLY A 4 -24.25 11.82 -8.47
CA GLY A 4 -23.96 10.51 -7.90
C GLY A 4 -25.27 9.71 -7.82
N VAL A 5 -25.46 8.78 -8.74
CA VAL A 5 -26.55 7.80 -8.68
C VAL A 5 -26.26 6.92 -7.47
N ALA A 6 -27.11 7.01 -6.46
CA ALA A 6 -27.06 6.11 -5.32
C ALA A 6 -27.24 4.67 -5.85
N THR A 7 -26.17 3.87 -5.77
CA THR A 7 -26.24 2.45 -6.17
C THR A 7 -27.25 1.70 -5.32
N SER A 8 -28.16 0.96 -5.94
CA SER A 8 -29.18 0.21 -5.25
C SER A 8 -28.56 -0.91 -4.37
N ARG A 9 -29.31 -1.41 -3.36
CA ARG A 9 -28.87 -2.55 -2.54
C ARG A 9 -28.56 -3.79 -3.38
N THR A 10 -29.30 -3.98 -4.48
CA THR A 10 -29.13 -5.06 -5.47
C THR A 10 -27.83 -4.89 -6.26
N ASP A 11 -27.47 -3.67 -6.69
CA ASP A 11 -26.23 -3.43 -7.42
C ASP A 11 -24.99 -3.68 -6.54
N ARG A 12 -25.10 -3.37 -5.27
CA ARG A 12 -24.03 -3.61 -4.26
C ARG A 12 -23.82 -5.10 -4.01
N LEU A 13 -24.90 -5.86 -3.84
CA LEU A 13 -24.82 -7.32 -3.71
C LEU A 13 -24.23 -7.96 -4.96
N ALA A 14 -24.68 -7.56 -6.15
CA ALA A 14 -24.11 -8.03 -7.41
C ALA A 14 -22.62 -7.72 -7.54
N SER A 15 -22.19 -6.52 -7.16
CA SER A 15 -20.78 -6.11 -7.13
C SER A 15 -19.95 -6.96 -6.15
N LYS A 16 -20.51 -7.26 -4.96
CA LYS A 16 -19.85 -8.13 -3.97
C LYS A 16 -19.69 -9.56 -4.49
N TYR A 17 -20.74 -10.14 -5.08
CA TYR A 17 -20.68 -11.50 -5.64
C TYR A 17 -19.77 -11.58 -6.87
N LEU A 18 -19.74 -10.58 -7.74
CA LEU A 18 -18.80 -10.48 -8.85
C LEU A 18 -17.35 -10.40 -8.37
N ARG A 19 -17.07 -9.65 -7.30
CA ARG A 19 -15.74 -9.63 -6.66
C ARG A 19 -15.36 -11.01 -6.11
N LEU A 20 -16.24 -11.64 -5.34
CA LEU A 20 -16.01 -12.99 -4.81
C LEU A 20 -15.73 -14.01 -5.93
N ALA A 21 -16.52 -14.01 -6.99
CA ALA A 21 -16.30 -14.88 -8.15
C ALA A 21 -14.95 -14.58 -8.84
N LYS A 22 -14.58 -13.31 -8.99
CA LYS A 22 -13.27 -12.91 -9.53
C LYS A 22 -12.11 -13.50 -8.72
N TYR A 23 -12.17 -13.44 -7.41
CA TYR A 23 -11.08 -13.93 -6.57
C TYR A 23 -11.11 -15.44 -6.38
N ALA A 24 -12.27 -16.09 -6.34
CA ALA A 24 -12.39 -17.54 -6.22
C ALA A 24 -11.93 -18.29 -7.47
N VAL A 25 -12.20 -17.74 -8.66
CA VAL A 25 -11.99 -18.44 -9.94
C VAL A 25 -10.90 -17.75 -10.78
N VAL A 26 -11.00 -16.44 -10.98
CA VAL A 26 -10.14 -15.72 -11.92
C VAL A 26 -8.72 -15.53 -11.36
N SER A 27 -8.59 -15.19 -10.07
CA SER A 27 -7.28 -14.96 -9.48
C SER A 27 -6.38 -16.19 -9.49
N PRO A 28 -6.84 -17.42 -9.12
CA PRO A 28 -6.03 -18.63 -9.26
C PRO A 28 -5.66 -18.93 -10.71
N MET A 29 -6.59 -18.75 -11.66
CA MET A 29 -6.32 -18.93 -13.11
C MET A 29 -5.25 -17.94 -13.60
N ILE A 30 -5.35 -16.66 -13.24
CA ILE A 30 -4.33 -15.66 -13.57
C ILE A 30 -2.99 -16.09 -12.98
N GLY A 31 -2.95 -16.56 -11.75
CA GLY A 31 -1.74 -17.06 -11.10
C GLY A 31 -1.08 -18.21 -11.88
N LEU A 32 -1.87 -19.14 -12.41
CA LEU A 32 -1.37 -20.22 -13.29
C LEU A 32 -0.84 -19.66 -14.61
N ILE A 33 -1.58 -18.75 -15.24
CA ILE A 33 -1.14 -18.09 -16.48
C ILE A 33 0.18 -17.35 -16.26
N VAL A 34 0.32 -16.56 -15.22
CA VAL A 34 1.56 -15.85 -14.89
C VAL A 34 2.73 -16.81 -14.70
N ARG A 35 2.48 -17.94 -14.03
CA ARG A 35 3.51 -18.95 -13.73
C ARG A 35 4.01 -19.69 -14.97
N TYR A 36 3.12 -20.04 -15.90
CA TYR A 36 3.40 -20.95 -17.00
C TYR A 36 3.48 -20.28 -18.38
N SER A 37 3.05 -19.02 -18.53
CA SER A 37 3.06 -18.33 -19.82
C SER A 37 4.37 -17.56 -20.04
N SER A 38 5.12 -17.95 -21.06
CA SER A 38 6.23 -17.16 -21.60
C SER A 38 5.75 -15.90 -22.35
N PHE A 39 4.47 -15.85 -22.74
CA PHE A 39 3.88 -14.71 -23.45
C PHE A 39 3.60 -13.48 -22.56
N LEU A 40 3.72 -13.62 -21.25
CA LEU A 40 3.56 -12.52 -20.30
C LEU A 40 4.91 -11.87 -19.94
N ASP A 41 5.85 -11.84 -20.85
CA ASP A 41 7.07 -11.07 -20.65
C ASP A 41 6.73 -9.59 -20.84
N GLY A 42 6.57 -8.89 -19.71
CA GLY A 42 6.35 -7.46 -19.71
C GLY A 42 7.53 -6.73 -20.36
N THR A 43 7.27 -5.62 -21.02
CA THR A 43 8.31 -4.78 -21.60
C THR A 43 8.97 -3.94 -20.49
N ASN A 44 10.29 -3.96 -20.40
CA ASN A 44 11.09 -3.18 -19.44
C ASN A 44 10.71 -3.40 -17.95
N GLY A 45 10.23 -4.60 -17.58
CA GLY A 45 9.82 -4.93 -16.20
C GLY A 45 8.41 -4.49 -15.83
N ALA A 46 7.67 -3.83 -16.72
CA ALA A 46 6.27 -3.50 -16.49
C ALA A 46 5.37 -4.73 -16.70
N PRO A 47 4.33 -4.94 -15.89
CA PRO A 47 3.36 -6.00 -16.11
C PRO A 47 2.51 -5.71 -17.35
N PRO A 48 1.95 -6.74 -17.99
CA PRO A 48 0.88 -6.55 -18.97
C PRO A 48 -0.25 -5.71 -18.37
N ALA A 49 -0.87 -4.84 -19.18
CA ALA A 49 -1.93 -3.95 -18.72
C ALA A 49 -3.10 -4.70 -18.03
N THR A 50 -3.39 -5.92 -18.47
CA THR A 50 -4.42 -6.78 -17.88
C THR A 50 -4.12 -7.26 -16.46
N LEU A 51 -2.85 -7.26 -16.05
CA LEU A 51 -2.42 -7.63 -14.69
C LEU A 51 -2.25 -6.40 -13.79
N ASN A 52 -2.12 -5.21 -14.37
CA ASN A 52 -1.95 -3.98 -13.58
C ASN A 52 -3.25 -3.66 -12.83
N TYR A 53 -3.17 -3.62 -11.51
CA TYR A 53 -4.27 -3.22 -10.63
C TYR A 53 -3.79 -2.11 -9.69
N GLY A 54 -4.72 -1.32 -9.19
CA GLY A 54 -4.46 -0.32 -8.17
C GLY A 54 -4.03 1.07 -8.65
N ALA A 55 -3.69 1.26 -9.94
CA ALA A 55 -3.56 2.60 -10.52
C ALA A 55 -3.59 2.56 -12.05
N ASP A 56 -4.27 3.54 -12.64
CA ASP A 56 -4.24 3.80 -14.08
C ASP A 56 -2.96 4.57 -14.46
N GLY A 57 -2.49 4.38 -15.68
CA GLY A 57 -1.38 5.11 -16.26
C GLY A 57 -0.08 4.32 -16.42
N ASP A 58 1.02 5.05 -16.66
CA ASP A 58 2.33 4.47 -16.93
C ASP A 58 2.96 3.89 -15.66
N PHE A 59 3.03 2.58 -15.60
CA PHE A 59 3.57 1.80 -14.48
C PHE A 59 5.01 2.20 -14.11
N ILE A 60 5.87 2.34 -15.13
CA ILE A 60 7.29 2.68 -14.93
C ILE A 60 7.43 4.11 -14.42
N LYS A 61 6.79 5.05 -15.09
CA LYS A 61 6.84 6.46 -14.70
C LYS A 61 6.31 6.70 -13.28
N GLN A 62 5.23 6.00 -12.91
CA GLN A 62 4.68 6.10 -11.55
C GLN A 62 5.66 5.54 -10.51
N GLY A 63 6.27 4.38 -10.77
CA GLY A 63 7.29 3.80 -9.90
C GLY A 63 8.48 4.73 -9.73
N ASP A 64 9.02 5.26 -10.82
CA ASP A 64 10.14 6.19 -10.81
C ASP A 64 9.80 7.49 -10.06
N THR A 65 8.56 8.01 -10.20
CA THR A 65 8.09 9.19 -9.47
C THR A 65 8.04 8.95 -7.96
N ILE A 66 7.50 7.79 -7.53
CA ILE A 66 7.42 7.42 -6.10
C ILE A 66 8.83 7.24 -5.52
N VAL A 67 9.70 6.48 -6.18
CA VAL A 67 11.08 6.26 -5.70
C VAL A 67 11.87 7.57 -5.64
N ALA A 68 11.68 8.47 -6.62
CA ALA A 68 12.27 9.80 -6.58
C ALA A 68 11.72 10.66 -5.42
N ALA A 69 10.43 10.52 -5.08
CA ALA A 69 9.84 11.19 -3.91
C ALA A 69 10.45 10.66 -2.61
N ILE A 70 10.51 9.35 -2.44
CA ILE A 70 11.15 8.71 -1.29
C ILE A 70 12.61 9.18 -1.16
N GLY A 71 13.40 9.14 -2.23
CA GLY A 71 14.82 9.49 -2.21
C GLY A 71 15.11 10.99 -2.00
N ARG A 72 14.11 11.87 -2.10
CA ARG A 72 14.24 13.28 -1.69
C ARG A 72 14.11 13.45 -0.17
N ASP A 73 13.27 12.63 0.44
CA ASP A 73 12.87 12.77 1.83
C ASP A 73 13.65 11.82 2.76
N VAL A 74 14.12 10.68 2.21
CA VAL A 74 14.84 9.64 2.95
C VAL A 74 16.16 9.33 2.24
N PRO A 75 17.30 9.40 2.93
CA PRO A 75 18.57 8.98 2.36
C PRO A 75 18.53 7.51 1.94
N LEU A 76 18.96 7.22 0.72
CA LEU A 76 19.01 5.89 0.14
C LEU A 76 20.41 5.62 -0.40
N ASP A 77 20.95 4.46 -0.10
CA ASP A 77 22.23 3.98 -0.62
C ASP A 77 22.22 2.47 -0.88
N GLU A 78 23.34 1.95 -1.38
CA GLU A 78 23.51 0.54 -1.74
C GLU A 78 23.44 -0.43 -0.55
N THR A 79 23.41 0.06 0.69
CA THR A 79 23.24 -0.75 1.90
C THR A 79 21.82 -0.73 2.44
N THR A 80 20.99 0.21 1.99
CA THR A 80 19.63 0.41 2.50
C THR A 80 18.75 -0.84 2.33
N ARG A 81 18.21 -1.31 3.43
CA ARG A 81 17.29 -2.46 3.49
C ARG A 81 15.84 -1.95 3.51
N VAL A 82 15.09 -2.29 2.46
CA VAL A 82 13.72 -1.79 2.23
C VAL A 82 12.68 -2.88 2.49
N LEU A 83 11.68 -2.57 3.32
CA LEU A 83 10.43 -3.31 3.49
C LEU A 83 9.30 -2.57 2.75
N ASP A 84 8.65 -3.22 1.79
CA ASP A 84 7.50 -2.69 1.04
C ASP A 84 6.22 -3.42 1.46
N ILE A 85 5.41 -2.74 2.25
CA ILE A 85 4.15 -3.22 2.80
C ILE A 85 3.04 -2.99 1.76
N GLY A 86 2.43 -4.08 1.26
CA GLY A 86 1.49 -3.97 0.15
C GLY A 86 2.18 -3.61 -1.16
N CYS A 87 3.24 -4.36 -1.51
CA CYS A 87 4.08 -4.08 -2.68
C CYS A 87 3.34 -4.20 -4.02
N GLY A 88 2.10 -4.70 -4.00
CA GLY A 88 1.26 -4.84 -5.18
C GLY A 88 1.88 -5.74 -6.24
N ILE A 89 1.90 -5.25 -7.46
CA ILE A 89 2.52 -5.90 -8.62
C ILE A 89 3.96 -5.41 -8.85
N GLY A 90 4.62 -4.86 -7.82
CA GLY A 90 6.05 -4.53 -7.84
C GLY A 90 6.41 -3.20 -8.50
N ARG A 91 5.55 -2.19 -8.45
CA ARG A 91 5.82 -0.88 -9.07
C ARG A 91 7.06 -0.21 -8.48
N ILE A 92 7.14 -0.13 -7.15
CA ILE A 92 8.27 0.44 -6.42
C ILE A 92 9.51 -0.46 -6.57
N ALA A 93 9.34 -1.78 -6.44
CA ALA A 93 10.40 -2.76 -6.62
C ALA A 93 11.08 -2.65 -7.98
N THR A 94 10.29 -2.51 -9.06
CA THR A 94 10.80 -2.34 -10.42
C THR A 94 11.62 -1.06 -10.57
N ALA A 95 11.16 0.03 -9.98
CA ALA A 95 11.89 1.30 -10.01
C ALA A 95 13.21 1.22 -9.23
N PHE A 96 13.22 0.64 -8.03
CA PHE A 96 14.45 0.41 -7.27
C PHE A 96 15.42 -0.51 -8.01
N ALA A 97 14.95 -1.62 -8.59
CA ALA A 97 15.77 -2.57 -9.32
C ALA A 97 16.43 -1.93 -10.56
N ARG A 98 15.70 -1.08 -11.29
CA ARG A 98 16.24 -0.35 -12.45
C ARG A 98 17.29 0.71 -12.05
N GLN A 99 17.09 1.36 -10.90
CA GLN A 99 17.99 2.42 -10.43
C GLN A 99 19.19 1.88 -9.64
N ASN A 100 19.16 0.61 -9.22
CA ASN A 100 20.21 -0.08 -8.43
C ASN A 100 20.67 0.70 -7.19
N ARG A 101 19.71 1.27 -6.43
CA ARG A 101 20.00 2.23 -5.35
C ARG A 101 19.84 1.68 -3.94
N ILE A 102 19.58 0.38 -3.78
CA ILE A 102 19.33 -0.23 -2.47
C ILE A 102 20.02 -1.58 -2.35
N GLY A 103 20.35 -1.98 -1.11
CA GLY A 103 21.03 -3.23 -0.80
C GLY A 103 20.13 -4.44 -0.72
N LEU A 104 18.91 -4.25 -0.21
CA LEU A 104 17.96 -5.35 -0.01
C LEU A 104 16.52 -4.84 -0.12
N TYR A 105 15.66 -5.67 -0.72
CA TYR A 105 14.24 -5.41 -0.81
C TYR A 105 13.41 -6.63 -0.38
N ARG A 106 12.46 -6.39 0.48
CA ARG A 106 11.44 -7.36 0.86
C ARG A 106 10.07 -6.73 0.67
N GLY A 107 9.21 -7.35 -0.13
CA GLY A 107 7.85 -6.89 -0.33
C GLY A 107 6.85 -8.01 -0.08
N PHE A 108 5.71 -7.69 0.50
CA PHE A 108 4.59 -8.62 0.58
C PHE A 108 3.29 -7.98 0.13
N ASP A 109 2.37 -8.83 -0.36
CA ASP A 109 1.04 -8.38 -0.78
C ASP A 109 0.02 -9.52 -0.65
N VAL A 110 -1.24 -9.16 -0.52
CA VAL A 110 -2.38 -10.08 -0.44
C VAL A 110 -2.82 -10.59 -1.80
N VAL A 111 -2.35 -9.99 -2.89
CA VAL A 111 -2.68 -10.38 -4.26
C VAL A 111 -1.68 -11.37 -4.81
N ARG A 112 -2.04 -12.65 -4.75
CA ARG A 112 -1.14 -13.76 -5.10
C ARG A 112 -0.53 -13.65 -6.50
N TYR A 113 -1.32 -13.30 -7.52
CA TYR A 113 -0.81 -13.20 -8.89
C TYR A 113 0.14 -12.02 -9.07
N GLY A 114 -0.01 -10.94 -8.30
CA GLY A 114 0.93 -9.83 -8.25
C GLY A 114 2.31 -10.28 -7.75
N ILE A 115 2.33 -11.05 -6.66
CA ILE A 115 3.56 -11.64 -6.11
C ILE A 115 4.23 -12.61 -7.11
N LEU A 116 3.43 -13.46 -7.78
CA LEU A 116 3.98 -14.34 -8.82
C LEU A 116 4.60 -13.57 -9.98
N TRP A 117 3.97 -12.45 -10.37
CA TRP A 117 4.54 -11.54 -11.38
C TRP A 117 5.87 -10.94 -10.89
N CYS A 118 5.90 -10.38 -9.68
CA CYS A 118 7.12 -9.78 -9.12
C CYS A 118 8.30 -10.75 -9.13
N ARG A 119 8.06 -12.00 -8.68
CA ARG A 119 9.07 -13.06 -8.67
C ARG A 119 9.55 -13.46 -10.07
N LYS A 120 8.68 -13.34 -11.08
CA LYS A 120 9.03 -13.61 -12.48
C LYS A 120 9.82 -12.45 -13.11
N ALA A 121 9.36 -11.21 -12.85
CA ALA A 121 9.89 -10.01 -13.49
C ALA A 121 11.23 -9.54 -12.89
N ILE A 122 11.40 -9.69 -11.56
CA ILE A 122 12.59 -9.24 -10.84
C ILE A 122 13.31 -10.45 -10.27
N ARG A 123 14.41 -10.84 -10.93
CA ARG A 123 15.19 -12.05 -10.58
C ARG A 123 16.47 -11.75 -9.79
N ASP A 124 16.70 -10.49 -9.45
CA ASP A 124 17.82 -10.09 -8.59
C ASP A 124 17.66 -10.71 -7.21
N PRO A 125 18.65 -11.46 -6.67
CA PRO A 125 18.53 -12.17 -5.38
C PRO A 125 18.37 -11.22 -4.18
N ARG A 126 18.69 -9.94 -4.34
CA ARG A 126 18.42 -8.91 -3.31
C ARG A 126 16.93 -8.69 -3.08
N TYR A 127 16.07 -9.02 -4.06
CA TYR A 127 14.63 -8.80 -4.04
C TYR A 127 13.89 -10.10 -3.72
N ARG A 128 13.04 -10.05 -2.71
CA ARG A 128 12.15 -11.16 -2.35
C ARG A 128 10.72 -10.64 -2.19
N PHE A 129 9.76 -11.47 -2.63
CA PHE A 129 8.34 -11.16 -2.59
C PHE A 129 7.57 -12.27 -1.89
N ASP A 130 6.81 -11.93 -0.85
CA ASP A 130 6.08 -12.90 -0.05
C ASP A 130 4.57 -12.70 -0.22
N TYR A 131 3.85 -13.80 -0.48
CA TYR A 131 2.38 -13.78 -0.51
C TYR A 131 1.86 -13.81 0.93
N ALA A 132 1.16 -12.77 1.32
CA ALA A 132 0.47 -12.67 2.58
C ALA A 132 -0.97 -13.18 2.42
N ASN A 133 -1.26 -14.37 2.96
CA ASN A 133 -2.59 -14.97 2.88
C ASN A 133 -3.55 -14.35 3.90
N ILE A 134 -3.64 -13.02 3.90
CA ILE A 134 -4.44 -12.21 4.80
C ILE A 134 -5.81 -11.99 4.16
N ARG A 135 -6.88 -12.04 4.96
CA ARG A 135 -8.21 -11.68 4.52
C ARG A 135 -8.29 -10.18 4.20
N ASN A 136 -8.75 -9.88 3.01
CA ASN A 136 -9.01 -8.52 2.56
C ASN A 136 -10.21 -8.53 1.63
N ASP A 137 -11.24 -7.76 1.95
CA ASP A 137 -12.54 -7.81 1.25
C ASP A 137 -12.46 -7.39 -0.23
N PHE A 138 -11.43 -6.58 -0.60
CA PHE A 138 -11.21 -6.16 -1.99
C PHE A 138 -10.33 -7.12 -2.78
N TYR A 139 -9.25 -7.63 -2.18
CA TYR A 139 -8.16 -8.27 -2.92
C TYR A 139 -7.96 -9.75 -2.59
N ASN A 140 -8.35 -10.20 -1.39
CA ASN A 140 -8.21 -11.59 -0.94
C ASN A 140 -9.30 -11.98 0.07
N PRO A 141 -10.58 -12.04 -0.32
CA PRO A 141 -11.70 -12.27 0.59
C PRO A 141 -11.67 -13.66 1.26
N PHE A 142 -10.85 -14.58 0.75
CA PHE A 142 -10.65 -15.94 1.27
C PHE A 142 -9.29 -16.12 1.96
N GLY A 143 -8.63 -15.03 2.36
CA GLY A 143 -7.40 -15.09 3.14
C GLY A 143 -7.60 -15.85 4.46
N ALA A 144 -6.61 -16.63 4.84
CA ALA A 144 -6.69 -17.52 6.00
C ALA A 144 -6.38 -16.83 7.32
N VAL A 145 -5.76 -15.65 7.30
CA VAL A 145 -5.33 -14.90 8.48
C VAL A 145 -6.08 -13.58 8.53
N GLU A 146 -6.62 -13.22 9.68
CA GLU A 146 -7.20 -11.90 9.88
C GLU A 146 -6.06 -10.85 9.89
N PRO A 147 -6.29 -9.65 9.32
CA PRO A 147 -5.25 -8.62 9.25
C PRO A 147 -4.70 -8.23 10.63
N GLU A 148 -5.54 -8.24 11.66
CA GLU A 148 -5.19 -7.91 13.05
C GLU A 148 -4.25 -8.92 13.68
N ASP A 149 -4.26 -10.17 13.21
CA ASP A 149 -3.45 -11.29 13.72
C ASP A 149 -2.16 -11.49 12.90
N TYR A 150 -2.01 -10.76 11.78
CA TYR A 150 -0.88 -10.98 10.90
C TYR A 150 0.42 -10.41 11.48
N THR A 151 1.41 -11.29 11.61
CA THR A 151 2.79 -10.91 11.93
C THR A 151 3.61 -10.88 10.64
N PHE A 152 4.32 -9.80 10.39
CA PHE A 152 5.19 -9.70 9.22
C PHE A 152 6.28 -10.75 9.30
N PRO A 153 6.54 -11.53 8.22
CA PRO A 153 7.47 -12.67 8.25
C PRO A 153 8.94 -12.24 8.20
N TYR A 154 9.28 -11.23 8.97
CA TYR A 154 10.60 -10.62 9.01
C TYR A 154 11.04 -10.42 10.47
N GLU A 155 12.35 -10.48 10.66
CA GLU A 155 12.97 -10.30 11.97
C GLU A 155 12.87 -8.83 12.44
N ASP A 156 12.97 -8.63 13.76
CA ASP A 156 13.06 -7.32 14.36
C ASP A 156 14.30 -6.59 13.85
N ARG A 157 14.20 -5.28 13.69
CA ARG A 157 15.32 -4.39 13.33
C ARG A 157 16.09 -4.83 12.09
N SER A 158 15.38 -5.39 11.10
CA SER A 158 15.97 -5.92 9.86
C SER A 158 15.91 -4.96 8.67
N PHE A 159 15.28 -3.77 8.83
CA PHE A 159 15.12 -2.81 7.76
C PHE A 159 15.47 -1.38 8.18
N ASP A 160 15.93 -0.59 7.22
CA ASP A 160 16.26 0.84 7.38
C ASP A 160 15.12 1.73 6.88
N LEU A 161 14.32 1.23 5.94
CA LEU A 161 13.17 1.92 5.37
C LEU A 161 11.98 0.95 5.25
N ALA A 162 10.83 1.33 5.82
CA ALA A 162 9.54 0.71 5.54
C ALA A 162 8.71 1.64 4.64
N VAL A 163 8.11 1.10 3.58
CA VAL A 163 7.27 1.86 2.65
C VAL A 163 5.87 1.26 2.64
N ALA A 164 4.83 2.10 2.67
CA ALA A 164 3.45 1.68 2.49
C ALA A 164 2.71 2.74 1.64
N ILE A 165 2.53 2.45 0.35
CA ILE A 165 1.87 3.36 -0.58
C ILE A 165 0.44 2.88 -0.83
N SER A 166 -0.54 3.70 -0.48
CA SER A 166 -1.97 3.38 -0.60
C SER A 166 -2.38 2.13 0.17
N VAL A 167 -1.78 1.88 1.32
CA VAL A 167 -2.15 0.79 2.23
C VAL A 167 -3.00 1.33 3.37
N PHE A 168 -2.48 2.26 4.15
CA PHE A 168 -3.18 2.83 5.31
C PHE A 168 -4.44 3.62 4.94
N THR A 169 -4.59 4.01 3.70
CA THR A 169 -5.81 4.62 3.14
C THR A 169 -6.97 3.63 2.97
N HIS A 170 -6.74 2.34 3.28
CA HIS A 170 -7.71 1.25 3.16
C HIS A 170 -7.80 0.37 4.41
N LEU A 171 -7.06 0.70 5.47
CA LEU A 171 -7.04 -0.10 6.69
C LEU A 171 -7.90 0.55 7.78
N PRO A 172 -8.90 -0.16 8.34
CA PRO A 172 -9.58 0.21 9.58
C PRO A 172 -8.61 0.32 10.76
N GLU A 173 -9.05 0.91 11.88
CA GLU A 173 -8.18 1.27 12.99
C GLU A 173 -7.38 0.09 13.57
N SER A 174 -8.02 -1.05 13.84
CA SER A 174 -7.34 -2.25 14.37
C SER A 174 -6.20 -2.72 13.46
N GLN A 175 -6.46 -2.75 12.16
CA GLN A 175 -5.49 -3.15 11.14
C GLN A 175 -4.37 -2.12 10.99
N THR A 176 -4.71 -0.82 11.01
CA THR A 176 -3.74 0.27 10.98
C THR A 176 -2.78 0.18 12.16
N ARG A 177 -3.29 -0.02 13.38
CA ARG A 177 -2.46 -0.20 14.59
C ARG A 177 -1.56 -1.41 14.47
N ARG A 178 -2.09 -2.55 14.00
CA ARG A 178 -1.30 -3.78 13.82
C ARG A 178 -0.18 -3.61 12.80
N TYR A 179 -0.50 -3.08 11.62
CA TYR A 179 0.48 -2.90 10.55
C TYR A 179 1.56 -1.88 10.92
N PHE A 180 1.17 -0.81 11.62
CA PHE A 180 2.12 0.16 12.12
C PHE A 180 3.07 -0.44 13.15
N ALA A 181 2.55 -1.19 14.14
CA ALA A 181 3.34 -1.90 15.14
C ALA A 181 4.36 -2.84 14.51
N GLU A 182 3.93 -3.65 13.53
CA GLU A 182 4.80 -4.58 12.82
C GLU A 182 5.86 -3.86 11.97
N ALA A 183 5.51 -2.77 11.32
CA ALA A 183 6.46 -1.95 10.59
C ALA A 183 7.54 -1.37 11.52
N MET A 184 7.12 -0.83 12.67
CA MET A 184 8.06 -0.31 13.67
C MET A 184 8.91 -1.43 14.29
N ARG A 185 8.36 -2.63 14.54
CA ARG A 185 9.14 -3.79 15.00
C ARG A 185 10.25 -4.15 14.01
N CYS A 186 9.91 -4.16 12.72
CA CYS A 186 10.85 -4.54 11.67
C CYS A 186 11.91 -3.46 11.36
N LEU A 187 11.66 -2.18 11.68
CA LEU A 187 12.61 -1.10 11.46
C LEU A 187 13.73 -1.13 12.51
N ASP A 188 14.94 -0.87 12.07
CA ASP A 188 16.08 -0.62 12.95
C ASP A 188 15.96 0.75 13.63
N THR A 189 16.68 0.97 14.73
CA THR A 189 16.77 2.28 15.38
C THR A 189 17.33 3.32 14.42
N GLY A 190 16.66 4.45 14.29
CA GLY A 190 16.95 5.48 13.30
C GLY A 190 16.37 5.22 11.92
N GLY A 191 15.81 4.03 11.67
CA GLY A 191 15.09 3.69 10.45
C GLY A 191 13.85 4.55 10.22
N ARG A 192 13.41 4.66 8.98
CA ARG A 192 12.29 5.50 8.59
C ARG A 192 11.13 4.70 8.00
N ALA A 193 9.92 5.18 8.25
CA ALA A 193 8.73 4.69 7.57
C ALA A 193 8.14 5.80 6.69
N TYR A 194 7.98 5.53 5.40
CA TYR A 194 7.36 6.42 4.41
C TYR A 194 5.96 5.90 4.08
N PHE A 195 4.95 6.46 4.73
CA PHE A 195 3.57 6.01 4.61
C PHE A 195 2.67 7.05 3.97
N THR A 196 1.80 6.61 3.06
CA THR A 196 0.75 7.47 2.52
C THR A 196 -0.57 7.24 3.25
N THR A 197 -1.28 8.33 3.53
CA THR A 197 -2.55 8.34 4.27
C THR A 197 -3.47 9.43 3.76
N PHE A 198 -4.65 9.56 4.39
CA PHE A 198 -5.50 10.74 4.28
C PHE A 198 -5.59 11.40 5.66
N LEU A 199 -5.00 12.60 5.82
CA LEU A 199 -5.08 13.38 7.04
C LEU A 199 -6.43 14.11 7.10
N ALA A 200 -7.27 13.74 8.04
CA ALA A 200 -8.65 14.19 8.12
C ALA A 200 -8.82 15.72 8.15
N GLU A 201 -7.92 16.42 8.83
CA GLU A 201 -7.88 17.87 8.93
C GLU A 201 -7.51 18.60 7.62
N ASN A 202 -6.87 17.89 6.69
CA ASN A 202 -6.51 18.46 5.39
C ASN A 202 -7.69 18.61 4.45
N ARG A 203 -8.82 17.97 4.72
CA ARG A 203 -10.00 17.96 3.88
C ARG A 203 -10.57 19.38 3.65
N GLN A 204 -10.74 19.74 2.39
CA GLN A 204 -11.33 20.99 1.94
C GLN A 204 -12.64 20.74 1.17
N PRO A 205 -13.49 21.75 0.96
CA PRO A 205 -14.56 21.66 -0.01
C PRO A 205 -14.01 21.26 -1.38
N GLY A 206 -14.54 20.17 -1.96
CA GLY A 206 -14.04 19.61 -3.23
C GLY A 206 -12.95 18.54 -3.08
N ALA A 207 -12.66 18.08 -1.87
CA ALA A 207 -11.83 16.90 -1.63
C ALA A 207 -12.34 15.67 -2.41
N ARG A 208 -11.41 14.78 -2.78
CA ARG A 208 -11.74 13.55 -3.53
C ARG A 208 -12.63 12.61 -2.71
N PHE A 209 -12.40 12.57 -1.38
CA PHE A 209 -13.16 11.78 -0.41
C PHE A 209 -13.73 12.68 0.66
N ALA A 210 -14.99 12.45 1.01
CA ALA A 210 -15.67 13.21 2.06
C ALA A 210 -15.27 12.75 3.45
N LEU A 211 -14.89 11.47 3.62
CA LEU A 211 -14.55 10.86 4.90
C LEU A 211 -15.56 11.25 5.99
N ALA A 212 -16.86 11.11 5.68
CA ALA A 212 -17.94 11.75 6.44
C ALA A 212 -18.37 10.95 7.66
N HIS A 213 -17.93 9.71 7.80
CA HIS A 213 -18.38 8.80 8.86
C HIS A 213 -17.22 8.39 9.74
N SER A 214 -17.50 8.20 11.05
CA SER A 214 -16.50 7.74 12.03
C SER A 214 -16.73 6.29 12.43
N ILE A 215 -15.66 5.51 12.47
CA ILE A 215 -15.61 4.16 13.08
C ILE A 215 -14.40 4.15 14.00
N GLY A 216 -14.61 4.26 15.32
CA GLY A 216 -13.52 4.54 16.24
C GLY A 216 -12.83 5.86 15.92
N GLU A 217 -11.52 5.85 15.78
CA GLU A 217 -10.71 7.03 15.37
C GLU A 217 -10.57 7.15 13.84
N ALA A 218 -11.00 6.13 13.08
CA ALA A 218 -10.98 6.17 11.63
C ALA A 218 -12.13 7.02 11.07
N LEU A 219 -11.84 7.84 10.07
CA LEU A 219 -12.84 8.49 9.24
C LEU A 219 -12.93 7.75 7.90
N VAL A 220 -14.14 7.36 7.51
CA VAL A 220 -14.38 6.55 6.32
C VAL A 220 -15.33 7.23 5.35
N GLU A 221 -15.17 6.92 4.08
CA GLU A 221 -16.05 7.46 3.01
C GLU A 221 -17.46 6.88 3.10
N ARG A 222 -17.59 5.58 3.43
CA ARG A 222 -18.87 4.86 3.52
C ARG A 222 -18.85 3.85 4.66
N LEU A 223 -19.92 3.77 5.42
CA LEU A 223 -20.07 2.78 6.50
C LEU A 223 -20.18 1.34 5.99
N GLU A 224 -20.76 1.15 4.80
CA GLU A 224 -20.97 -0.18 4.22
C GLU A 224 -19.72 -0.76 3.54
N GLU A 225 -18.76 0.10 3.21
CA GLU A 225 -17.46 -0.23 2.59
C GLU A 225 -16.37 0.63 3.26
N PRO A 226 -16.08 0.40 4.54
CA PRO A 226 -15.21 1.29 5.31
C PRO A 226 -13.77 1.34 4.79
N ASP A 227 -13.31 0.26 4.17
CA ASP A 227 -11.99 0.12 3.55
C ASP A 227 -11.88 0.76 2.14
N LEU A 228 -12.95 1.38 1.63
CA LEU A 228 -12.91 2.11 0.36
C LEU A 228 -11.97 3.32 0.42
N ALA A 229 -12.07 4.10 1.50
CA ALA A 229 -11.16 5.21 1.80
C ALA A 229 -11.21 5.49 3.29
N VAL A 230 -10.05 5.41 3.93
CA VAL A 230 -9.87 5.59 5.37
C VAL A 230 -8.87 6.74 5.61
N GLY A 231 -9.24 7.63 6.50
CA GLY A 231 -8.37 8.71 6.95
C GLY A 231 -8.30 8.77 8.47
N TYR A 232 -7.24 9.38 8.98
CA TYR A 232 -7.00 9.57 10.39
C TYR A 232 -6.57 11.00 10.67
N SER A 233 -6.75 11.46 11.90
CA SER A 233 -6.17 12.74 12.32
C SER A 233 -4.65 12.61 12.48
N ARG A 234 -3.94 13.72 12.36
CA ARG A 234 -2.52 13.78 12.68
C ARG A 234 -2.25 13.39 14.14
N ALA A 235 -3.13 13.79 15.05
CA ALA A 235 -3.04 13.44 16.47
C ALA A 235 -3.13 11.92 16.71
N PHE A 236 -3.93 11.17 15.93
CA PHE A 236 -3.92 9.71 15.95
C PHE A 236 -2.54 9.15 15.59
N TRP A 237 -1.94 9.62 14.51
CA TRP A 237 -0.62 9.16 14.07
C TRP A 237 0.50 9.52 15.06
N GLU A 238 0.43 10.70 15.68
CA GLU A 238 1.40 11.13 16.70
C GLU A 238 1.34 10.22 17.94
N ARG A 239 0.13 9.88 18.42
CA ARG A 239 -0.04 8.94 19.54
C ARG A 239 0.45 7.54 19.16
N LEU A 240 0.04 7.03 18.01
CA LEU A 240 0.44 5.71 17.53
C LEU A 240 1.97 5.62 17.36
N ALA A 241 2.61 6.65 16.86
CA ALA A 241 4.05 6.71 16.76
C ALA A 241 4.73 6.66 18.14
N ALA A 242 4.23 7.42 19.11
CA ALA A 242 4.75 7.44 20.47
C ALA A 242 4.60 6.08 21.20
N GLU A 243 3.50 5.34 20.93
CA GLU A 243 3.28 3.99 21.46
C GLU A 243 4.33 2.98 20.97
N HIS A 244 5.05 3.28 19.88
CA HIS A 244 5.99 2.38 19.20
C HIS A 244 7.40 3.00 19.02
N ASP A 245 7.81 3.86 19.95
CA ASP A 245 9.12 4.50 19.95
C ASP A 245 9.46 5.16 18.60
N ALA A 246 8.52 5.91 18.04
CA ALA A 246 8.70 6.64 16.80
C ALA A 246 8.16 8.07 16.91
N VAL A 247 8.61 8.93 16.01
CA VAL A 247 8.16 10.31 15.87
C VAL A 247 7.86 10.62 14.41
N ILE A 248 6.90 11.51 14.16
CA ILE A 248 6.69 12.06 12.82
C ILE A 248 7.81 13.07 12.55
N GLU A 249 8.67 12.76 11.57
CA GLU A 249 9.79 13.62 11.17
C GLU A 249 9.34 14.63 10.09
N THR A 250 8.47 14.21 9.17
CA THR A 250 8.02 15.06 8.05
C THR A 250 6.57 14.74 7.67
N VAL A 251 5.85 15.76 7.25
CA VAL A 251 4.50 15.65 6.69
C VAL A 251 4.44 16.39 5.36
N HIS A 252 3.93 15.75 4.32
CA HIS A 252 3.58 16.40 3.06
C HIS A 252 2.08 16.27 2.81
N ASP A 253 1.43 17.38 2.56
CA ASP A 253 0.00 17.42 2.24
C ASP A 253 -0.28 16.87 0.84
N GLY A 254 -1.39 16.13 0.70
CA GLY A 254 -1.84 15.53 -0.55
C GLY A 254 -2.98 16.30 -1.24
N SER A 255 -2.99 16.24 -2.55
CA SER A 255 -3.99 16.92 -3.39
C SER A 255 -5.39 16.27 -3.35
N TRP A 256 -5.52 15.05 -2.78
CA TRP A 256 -6.82 14.41 -2.50
C TRP A 256 -7.75 15.33 -1.69
N SER A 257 -7.13 16.16 -0.85
CA SER A 257 -7.78 17.11 0.06
C SER A 257 -8.57 18.22 -0.63
N GLY A 258 -8.45 18.38 -1.96
CA GLY A 258 -9.00 19.49 -2.73
C GLY A 258 -8.03 20.66 -2.90
N ARG A 259 -6.87 20.66 -2.23
CA ARG A 259 -5.80 21.65 -2.42
C ARG A 259 -5.09 21.44 -3.75
N LYS A 260 -4.69 22.54 -4.39
CA LYS A 260 -3.99 22.51 -5.68
C LYS A 260 -2.49 22.74 -5.51
N GLY A 261 -1.71 22.31 -6.51
CA GLY A 261 -0.27 22.57 -6.56
C GLY A 261 0.58 21.71 -5.63
N LEU A 262 0.00 20.67 -5.04
CA LEU A 262 0.71 19.73 -4.19
C LEU A 262 1.37 18.62 -5.02
N ARG A 263 2.49 18.09 -4.50
CA ARG A 263 3.33 17.10 -5.16
C ARG A 263 2.64 15.76 -5.32
N ASP A 264 2.05 15.29 -4.22
CA ASP A 264 1.51 13.96 -4.09
C ASP A 264 -0.03 13.98 -4.09
N PHE A 265 -0.64 12.85 -4.45
CA PHE A 265 -2.10 12.71 -4.36
C PHE A 265 -2.54 12.50 -2.91
N GLN A 266 -1.91 11.57 -2.20
CA GLN A 266 -2.15 11.27 -0.77
C GLN A 266 -1.22 12.10 0.09
N ASP A 267 -1.61 12.35 1.35
CA ASP A 267 -0.68 12.89 2.33
C ASP A 267 0.43 11.87 2.59
N VAL A 268 1.63 12.35 2.87
CA VAL A 268 2.79 11.51 3.21
C VAL A 268 3.20 11.82 4.64
N LEU A 269 3.33 10.78 5.44
CA LEU A 269 3.94 10.84 6.76
C LEU A 269 5.25 10.08 6.74
N ILE A 270 6.31 10.74 7.19
CA ILE A 270 7.61 10.10 7.40
C ILE A 270 7.84 10.00 8.90
N PHE A 271 7.91 8.77 9.37
CA PHE A 271 8.21 8.47 10.76
C PHE A 271 9.68 8.09 10.88
N ARG A 272 10.30 8.41 12.03
CA ARG A 272 11.62 7.93 12.40
C ARG A 272 11.53 7.14 13.70
N LYS A 273 12.04 5.92 13.70
CA LYS A 273 12.14 5.08 14.90
C LYS A 273 13.25 5.61 15.81
N THR A 274 12.97 5.73 17.09
CA THR A 274 13.88 6.33 18.09
C THR A 274 14.46 5.34 19.07
N GLY A 275 13.82 4.19 19.28
CA GLY A 275 14.22 3.15 20.23
C GLY A 275 14.44 1.76 19.65
#